data_4c0a0a6ed5e40f02f5bd4c6ad4076d88
#
_entry.id   4c0a0a6ed5e40f02f5bd4c6ad4076d88
#
_cell.length_a   1.000
_cell.length_b   1.000
_cell.length_c   1.000
_cell.angle_alpha   90.00
_cell.angle_beta   90.00
_cell.angle_gamma   90.00
#
_symmetry.space_group_name_H-M   'P 1'
#
loop_
_entity.id
_entity.type
_entity.pdbx_description
1 polymer ?
#
loop_
_entity_poly.entity_id
_entity_poly.type
_entity_poly.pdbx_seq_one_letter_code
_entity_poly.pdbx_strand_id
1 'polypeptide(L)'
;MKQFFKDAKGHLMTGIGYMLPLIIGASLVVAIPKLIALCFGITSLDPYADGTGIWHIMKLIENVGWTGIGMVNTVLAGFIAYSIADKPAIGAGLIGGAVASNTYAGFLGAVIAAFIAGYSVKWAKKHIKLPQSMNSVMPLVICPLIATGLVAIIMGVILATPLAAINTWLVNWISSMCQNQSSQLVMALILGAMIASDMGGPINKSAWMAGNALMAEGIYQPNVFINAAICMPPLAYAIATVIRKKRFSAEFRETGKSNWAMGFVGITEGAIPFTLVKPQFLIPINMFGAAIGTAVIALLGGKGDIPPVGGIYGFVSVTHGCCLLYTSD
;
A
#
# COMPACT_ATOMS: atom_id res chain seq x y z
N MET A 1 3.05 9.26 -27.28
CA MET A 1 3.28 9.60 -25.86
C MET A 1 2.06 9.32 -24.98
N LYS A 2 0.85 9.86 -25.24
CA LYS A 2 -0.35 9.62 -24.38
C LYS A 2 -0.67 8.14 -24.19
N GLN A 3 -0.56 7.29 -25.23
CA GLN A 3 -0.81 5.85 -25.12
C GLN A 3 0.22 5.14 -24.23
N PHE A 4 1.51 5.49 -24.37
CA PHE A 4 2.58 4.92 -23.53
C PHE A 4 2.34 5.19 -22.03
N PHE A 5 1.98 6.43 -21.67
CA PHE A 5 1.68 6.77 -20.27
C PHE A 5 0.42 6.05 -19.75
N LYS A 6 -0.57 5.84 -20.60
CA LYS A 6 -1.77 5.08 -20.26
C LYS A 6 -1.44 3.61 -20.00
N ASP A 7 -0.64 3.00 -20.86
CA ASP A 7 -0.21 1.62 -20.74
C ASP A 7 0.70 1.43 -19.52
N ALA A 8 1.66 2.34 -19.30
CA ALA A 8 2.55 2.34 -18.14
C ALA A 8 1.76 2.42 -16.81
N LYS A 9 0.72 3.30 -16.76
CA LYS A 9 -0.19 3.35 -15.60
C LYS A 9 -0.91 2.01 -15.41
N GLY A 10 -1.37 1.37 -16.49
CA GLY A 10 -2.02 0.06 -16.43
C GLY A 10 -1.10 -1.02 -15.85
N HIS A 11 0.15 -1.08 -16.32
CA HIS A 11 1.16 -2.02 -15.84
C HIS A 11 1.51 -1.79 -14.36
N LEU A 12 1.66 -0.52 -13.95
CA LEU A 12 1.89 -0.16 -12.56
C LEU A 12 0.73 -0.60 -11.66
N MET A 13 -0.52 -0.35 -12.10
CA MET A 13 -1.73 -0.78 -11.37
C MET A 13 -1.80 -2.29 -11.21
N THR A 14 -1.39 -3.05 -12.24
CA THR A 14 -1.32 -4.52 -12.15
C THR A 14 -0.33 -4.94 -11.07
N GLY A 15 0.88 -4.38 -11.07
CA GLY A 15 1.90 -4.68 -10.05
C GLY A 15 1.40 -4.39 -8.63
N ILE A 16 0.80 -3.21 -8.42
CA ILE A 16 0.22 -2.82 -7.13
C ILE A 16 -0.89 -3.80 -6.72
N GLY A 17 -1.76 -4.21 -7.65
CA GLY A 17 -2.85 -5.15 -7.38
C GLY A 17 -2.36 -6.51 -6.85
N TYR A 18 -1.21 -7.00 -7.31
CA TYR A 18 -0.59 -8.23 -6.80
C TYR A 18 0.22 -8.00 -5.50
N MET A 19 0.80 -6.81 -5.34
CA MET A 19 1.55 -6.43 -4.15
C MET A 19 0.65 -6.34 -2.90
N LEU A 20 -0.59 -5.87 -3.05
CA LEU A 20 -1.50 -5.60 -1.94
C LEU A 20 -1.84 -6.82 -1.07
N PRO A 21 -2.26 -7.98 -1.63
CA PRO A 21 -2.52 -9.16 -0.81
C PRO A 21 -1.31 -9.58 0.00
N LEU A 22 -0.10 -9.40 -0.56
CA LEU A 22 1.16 -9.67 0.16
C LEU A 22 1.31 -8.72 1.34
N ILE A 23 1.16 -7.40 1.12
CA ILE A 23 1.28 -6.40 2.21
C ILE A 23 0.24 -6.68 3.30
N ILE A 24 -1.03 -6.85 2.93
CA ILE A 24 -2.10 -7.08 3.90
C ILE A 24 -1.85 -8.35 4.71
N GLY A 25 -1.54 -9.46 4.05
CA GLY A 25 -1.25 -10.73 4.71
C GLY A 25 -0.03 -10.64 5.64
N ALA A 26 1.06 -10.09 5.15
CA ALA A 26 2.29 -9.91 5.94
C ALA A 26 2.08 -8.96 7.13
N SER A 27 1.35 -7.86 6.93
CA SER A 27 1.03 -6.90 8.00
C SER A 27 0.19 -7.53 9.10
N LEU A 28 -0.80 -8.37 8.75
CA LEU A 28 -1.59 -9.11 9.74
C LEU A 28 -0.72 -10.08 10.55
N VAL A 29 0.20 -10.77 9.86
CA VAL A 29 1.14 -11.70 10.52
C VAL A 29 2.10 -10.97 11.47
N VAL A 30 2.45 -9.71 11.20
CA VAL A 30 3.18 -8.85 12.13
C VAL A 30 2.28 -8.36 13.27
N ALA A 31 1.07 -7.91 12.96
CA ALA A 31 0.19 -7.21 13.89
C ALA A 31 -0.40 -8.15 14.96
N ILE A 32 -0.80 -9.37 14.57
CA ILE A 32 -1.47 -10.31 15.52
C ILE A 32 -0.58 -10.68 16.70
N PRO A 33 0.68 -11.12 16.53
CA PRO A 33 1.57 -11.40 17.64
C PRO A 33 1.81 -10.19 18.55
N LYS A 34 1.99 -9.00 17.96
CA LYS A 34 2.17 -7.76 18.71
C LYS A 34 0.94 -7.41 19.53
N LEU A 35 -0.26 -7.55 18.96
CA LEU A 35 -1.51 -7.30 19.66
C LEU A 35 -1.69 -8.25 20.85
N ILE A 36 -1.41 -9.55 20.64
CA ILE A 36 -1.46 -10.53 21.72
C ILE A 36 -0.46 -10.17 22.82
N ALA A 37 0.79 -9.88 22.47
CA ALA A 37 1.83 -9.47 23.41
C ALA A 37 1.40 -8.23 24.22
N LEU A 38 0.80 -7.24 23.56
CA LEU A 38 0.31 -6.02 24.19
C LEU A 38 -0.78 -6.30 25.24
N CYS A 39 -1.70 -7.24 24.98
CA CYS A 39 -2.72 -7.65 25.95
C CYS A 39 -2.12 -8.24 27.26
N PHE A 40 -0.86 -8.69 27.20
CA PHE A 40 -0.10 -9.18 28.36
C PHE A 40 0.92 -8.17 28.89
N GLY A 41 0.84 -6.89 28.47
CA GLY A 41 1.74 -5.82 28.90
C GLY A 41 3.14 -5.86 28.26
N ILE A 42 3.32 -6.65 27.18
CA ILE A 42 4.60 -6.75 26.47
C ILE A 42 4.55 -5.81 25.28
N THR A 43 5.34 -4.73 25.30
CA THR A 43 5.37 -3.69 24.28
C THR A 43 6.25 -4.03 23.08
N SER A 44 7.27 -4.91 23.24
CA SER A 44 8.11 -5.42 22.17
C SER A 44 8.40 -6.89 22.31
N LEU A 45 8.41 -7.61 21.19
CA LEU A 45 8.81 -9.02 21.11
C LEU A 45 10.32 -9.21 20.86
N ASP A 46 11.08 -8.14 20.62
CA ASP A 46 12.52 -8.21 20.31
C ASP A 46 13.35 -8.89 21.42
N PRO A 47 13.08 -8.66 22.73
CA PRO A 47 13.79 -9.36 23.80
C PRO A 47 13.61 -10.89 23.79
N TYR A 48 12.61 -11.40 23.08
CA TYR A 48 12.29 -12.83 22.99
C TYR A 48 12.84 -13.49 21.71
N ALA A 49 13.67 -12.78 20.93
CA ALA A 49 14.21 -13.28 19.65
C ALA A 49 15.04 -14.57 19.84
N ASP A 50 15.88 -14.62 20.87
CA ASP A 50 16.76 -15.76 21.18
C ASP A 50 16.26 -16.61 22.36
N GLY A 51 15.00 -16.43 22.75
CA GLY A 51 14.41 -17.09 23.91
C GLY A 51 13.78 -18.45 23.61
N THR A 52 13.04 -18.96 24.58
CA THR A 52 12.20 -20.15 24.45
C THR A 52 10.80 -19.84 24.99
N GLY A 53 9.80 -20.62 24.56
CA GLY A 53 8.42 -20.45 25.01
C GLY A 53 7.53 -19.69 24.04
N ILE A 54 6.34 -19.32 24.53
CA ILE A 54 5.28 -18.77 23.66
C ILE A 54 5.66 -17.43 23.01
N TRP A 55 6.37 -16.57 23.73
CA TRP A 55 6.76 -15.25 23.23
C TRP A 55 7.86 -15.35 22.15
N HIS A 56 8.75 -16.34 22.26
CA HIS A 56 9.68 -16.66 21.16
C HIS A 56 8.93 -17.11 19.90
N ILE A 57 7.93 -17.98 20.05
CA ILE A 57 7.10 -18.41 18.91
C ILE A 57 6.38 -17.21 18.30
N MET A 58 5.84 -16.30 19.11
CA MET A 58 5.20 -15.07 18.62
C MET A 58 6.19 -14.18 17.85
N LYS A 59 7.45 -14.08 18.33
CA LYS A 59 8.51 -13.35 17.60
C LYS A 59 8.87 -14.02 16.29
N LEU A 60 8.94 -15.34 16.23
CA LEU A 60 9.17 -16.05 14.97
C LEU A 60 8.06 -15.78 13.95
N ILE A 61 6.79 -15.78 14.38
CA ILE A 61 5.65 -15.46 13.53
C ILE A 61 5.75 -14.01 13.03
N GLU A 62 6.06 -13.06 13.92
CA GLU A 62 6.28 -11.66 13.53
C GLU A 62 7.37 -11.53 12.47
N ASN A 63 8.49 -12.24 12.60
CA ASN A 63 9.61 -12.22 11.65
C ASN A 63 9.22 -12.75 10.25
N VAL A 64 8.32 -13.74 10.18
CA VAL A 64 7.73 -14.19 8.89
C VAL A 64 6.96 -13.06 8.22
N GLY A 65 6.19 -12.30 8.98
CA GLY A 65 5.48 -11.12 8.45
C GLY A 65 6.44 -10.05 7.93
N TRP A 66 7.49 -9.73 8.67
CA TRP A 66 8.53 -8.79 8.22
C TRP A 66 9.27 -9.27 6.96
N THR A 67 9.51 -10.57 6.83
CA THR A 67 10.05 -11.15 5.60
C THR A 67 9.11 -10.88 4.41
N GLY A 68 7.80 -11.08 4.59
CA GLY A 68 6.81 -10.77 3.56
C GLY A 68 6.80 -9.29 3.16
N ILE A 69 6.90 -8.39 4.13
CA ILE A 69 6.99 -6.94 3.89
C ILE A 69 8.26 -6.60 3.09
N GLY A 70 9.39 -7.21 3.43
CA GLY A 70 10.64 -7.05 2.68
C GLY A 70 10.57 -7.48 1.21
N MET A 71 9.60 -8.33 0.84
CA MET A 71 9.39 -8.79 -0.54
C MET A 71 8.51 -7.85 -1.39
N VAL A 72 7.98 -6.77 -0.83
CA VAL A 72 7.00 -5.88 -1.48
C VAL A 72 7.52 -5.35 -2.82
N ASN A 73 8.71 -4.77 -2.87
CA ASN A 73 9.33 -4.25 -4.09
C ASN A 73 9.63 -5.35 -5.11
N THR A 74 10.01 -6.53 -4.64
CA THR A 74 10.27 -7.71 -5.46
C THR A 74 8.99 -8.15 -6.18
N VAL A 75 7.89 -8.32 -5.44
CA VAL A 75 6.60 -8.73 -5.99
C VAL A 75 6.04 -7.66 -6.93
N LEU A 76 6.09 -6.39 -6.53
CA LEU A 76 5.69 -5.26 -7.37
C LEU A 76 6.37 -5.33 -8.74
N ALA A 77 7.71 -5.40 -8.76
CA ALA A 77 8.48 -5.39 -9.99
C ALA A 77 8.23 -6.63 -10.85
N GLY A 78 8.12 -7.81 -10.24
CA GLY A 78 7.80 -9.05 -10.95
C GLY A 78 6.47 -8.99 -11.69
N PHE A 79 5.42 -8.44 -11.05
CA PHE A 79 4.09 -8.39 -11.66
C PHE A 79 3.86 -7.20 -12.59
N ILE A 80 4.60 -6.10 -12.46
CA ILE A 80 4.69 -5.08 -13.51
C ILE A 80 5.32 -5.69 -14.76
N ALA A 81 6.46 -6.38 -14.64
CA ALA A 81 7.15 -7.02 -15.76
C ALA A 81 6.25 -8.10 -16.42
N TYR A 82 5.53 -8.89 -15.62
CA TYR A 82 4.52 -9.83 -16.09
C TYR A 82 3.45 -9.15 -16.94
N SER A 83 2.89 -8.05 -16.47
CA SER A 83 1.88 -7.29 -17.20
C SER A 83 2.36 -6.75 -18.55
N ILE A 84 3.68 -6.54 -18.72
CA ILE A 84 4.28 -6.04 -19.96
C ILE A 84 4.55 -7.18 -20.97
N ALA A 85 5.08 -8.32 -20.51
CA ALA A 85 5.63 -9.36 -21.41
C ALA A 85 5.38 -10.81 -20.96
N ASP A 86 4.40 -11.02 -20.09
CA ASP A 86 3.96 -12.32 -19.56
C ASP A 86 5.01 -13.07 -18.72
N LYS A 87 4.80 -14.37 -18.53
CA LYS A 87 5.61 -15.24 -17.66
C LYS A 87 7.13 -15.11 -17.82
N PRO A 88 7.69 -15.01 -19.06
CA PRO A 88 9.15 -14.91 -19.22
C PRO A 88 9.80 -13.70 -18.57
N ALA A 89 9.03 -12.65 -18.28
CA ALA A 89 9.53 -11.42 -17.68
C ALA A 89 9.52 -11.44 -16.15
N ILE A 90 8.74 -12.34 -15.51
CA ILE A 90 8.56 -12.36 -14.06
C ILE A 90 9.88 -12.47 -13.33
N GLY A 91 10.72 -13.44 -13.69
CA GLY A 91 11.98 -13.71 -13.00
C GLY A 91 12.92 -12.51 -13.00
N ALA A 92 13.09 -11.88 -14.16
CA ALA A 92 13.92 -10.67 -14.29
C ALA A 92 13.31 -9.49 -13.50
N GLY A 93 11.97 -9.35 -13.48
CA GLY A 93 11.28 -8.36 -12.67
C GLY A 93 11.48 -8.57 -11.18
N LEU A 94 11.31 -9.81 -10.68
CA LEU A 94 11.55 -10.17 -9.27
C LEU A 94 13.00 -9.85 -8.86
N ILE A 95 13.98 -10.27 -9.67
CA ILE A 95 15.40 -9.98 -9.42
C ILE A 95 15.64 -8.47 -9.39
N GLY A 96 15.06 -7.73 -10.34
CA GLY A 96 15.19 -6.27 -10.40
C GLY A 96 14.61 -5.58 -9.17
N GLY A 97 13.46 -6.03 -8.68
CA GLY A 97 12.86 -5.53 -7.45
C GLY A 97 13.70 -5.83 -6.20
N ALA A 98 14.29 -7.03 -6.13
CA ALA A 98 15.21 -7.39 -5.05
C ALA A 98 16.51 -6.55 -5.09
N VAL A 99 17.07 -6.34 -6.28
CA VAL A 99 18.24 -5.45 -6.47
C VAL A 99 17.89 -4.03 -6.03
N ALA A 100 16.71 -3.49 -6.41
CA ALA A 100 16.28 -2.16 -6.00
C ALA A 100 16.17 -2.02 -4.47
N SER A 101 15.67 -3.05 -3.77
CA SER A 101 15.64 -3.05 -2.30
C SER A 101 17.04 -3.09 -1.70
N ASN A 102 17.91 -3.96 -2.19
CA ASN A 102 19.25 -4.14 -1.66
C ASN A 102 20.19 -2.95 -1.93
N THR A 103 19.93 -2.19 -3.00
CA THR A 103 20.70 -0.98 -3.37
C THR A 103 20.10 0.31 -2.84
N TYR A 104 19.08 0.25 -1.99
CA TYR A 104 18.35 1.41 -1.48
C TYR A 104 17.69 2.28 -2.57
N ALA A 105 17.53 1.74 -3.78
CA ALA A 105 16.78 2.40 -4.86
C ALA A 105 15.25 2.33 -4.65
N GLY A 106 14.81 1.48 -3.74
CA GLY A 106 13.47 1.37 -3.17
C GLY A 106 12.37 1.14 -4.20
N PHE A 107 11.18 1.66 -3.90
CA PHE A 107 10.00 1.53 -4.76
C PHE A 107 10.25 2.10 -6.17
N LEU A 108 10.88 3.26 -6.27
CA LEU A 108 11.18 3.89 -7.56
C LEU A 108 12.09 3.02 -8.42
N GLY A 109 13.15 2.48 -7.80
CA GLY A 109 14.05 1.53 -8.44
C GLY A 109 13.35 0.26 -8.89
N ALA A 110 12.46 -0.29 -8.06
CA ALA A 110 11.68 -1.49 -8.40
C ALA A 110 10.79 -1.28 -9.62
N VAL A 111 10.11 -0.13 -9.72
CA VAL A 111 9.31 0.24 -10.89
C VAL A 111 10.18 0.34 -12.14
N ILE A 112 11.30 1.04 -12.09
CA ILE A 112 12.21 1.19 -13.23
C ILE A 112 12.76 -0.19 -13.67
N ALA A 113 13.20 -1.02 -12.72
CA ALA A 113 13.68 -2.38 -13.00
C ALA A 113 12.62 -3.23 -13.69
N ALA A 114 11.37 -3.14 -13.25
CA ALA A 114 10.24 -3.85 -13.83
C ALA A 114 10.00 -3.47 -15.30
N PHE A 115 10.05 -2.17 -15.61
CA PHE A 115 9.91 -1.70 -16.99
C PHE A 115 11.08 -2.16 -17.86
N ILE A 116 12.31 -2.12 -17.36
CA ILE A 116 13.49 -2.65 -18.05
C ILE A 116 13.29 -4.14 -18.34
N ALA A 117 12.94 -4.94 -17.34
CA ALA A 117 12.71 -6.37 -17.48
C ALA A 117 11.61 -6.69 -18.50
N GLY A 118 10.44 -6.05 -18.36
CA GLY A 118 9.30 -6.30 -19.23
C GLY A 118 9.55 -5.91 -20.68
N TYR A 119 10.06 -4.70 -20.92
CA TYR A 119 10.32 -4.24 -22.29
C TYR A 119 11.51 -4.95 -22.94
N SER A 120 12.51 -5.41 -22.19
CA SER A 120 13.59 -6.24 -22.70
C SER A 120 13.07 -7.56 -23.27
N VAL A 121 12.17 -8.23 -22.53
CA VAL A 121 11.54 -9.46 -23.00
C VAL A 121 10.66 -9.20 -24.24
N LYS A 122 9.88 -8.13 -24.22
CA LYS A 122 9.05 -7.73 -25.38
C LYS A 122 9.90 -7.45 -26.61
N TRP A 123 11.03 -6.78 -26.44
CA TRP A 123 12.00 -6.53 -27.49
C TRP A 123 12.63 -7.82 -28.02
N ALA A 124 13.08 -8.72 -27.12
CA ALA A 124 13.67 -10.00 -27.48
C ALA A 124 12.71 -10.87 -28.29
N LYS A 125 11.47 -11.02 -27.84
CA LYS A 125 10.41 -11.76 -28.55
C LYS A 125 10.13 -11.20 -29.95
N LYS A 126 10.29 -9.89 -30.17
CA LYS A 126 10.02 -9.24 -31.46
C LYS A 126 11.17 -9.42 -32.45
N HIS A 127 12.42 -9.36 -31.98
CA HIS A 127 13.60 -9.27 -32.87
C HIS A 127 14.35 -10.60 -33.02
N ILE A 128 14.28 -11.50 -32.04
CA ILE A 128 14.97 -12.77 -32.10
C ILE A 128 14.00 -13.83 -32.62
N LYS A 129 14.27 -14.32 -33.82
CA LYS A 129 13.47 -15.39 -34.47
C LYS A 129 14.26 -16.70 -34.39
N LEU A 130 13.67 -17.72 -33.79
CA LEU A 130 14.25 -19.05 -33.67
C LEU A 130 13.54 -20.02 -34.61
N PRO A 131 14.21 -21.10 -35.05
CA PRO A 131 13.57 -22.22 -35.75
C PRO A 131 12.46 -22.84 -34.87
N GLN A 132 11.44 -23.42 -35.51
CA GLN A 132 10.30 -23.99 -34.77
C GLN A 132 10.70 -25.02 -33.72
N SER A 133 11.75 -25.81 -33.97
CA SER A 133 12.31 -26.79 -33.03
C SER A 133 12.85 -26.19 -31.73
N MET A 134 13.16 -24.88 -31.73
CA MET A 134 13.73 -24.18 -30.57
C MET A 134 12.77 -23.15 -29.95
N ASN A 135 11.50 -23.16 -30.32
CA ASN A 135 10.52 -22.18 -29.80
C ASN A 135 10.36 -22.20 -28.28
N SER A 136 10.58 -23.33 -27.60
CA SER A 136 10.56 -23.43 -26.13
C SER A 136 11.78 -22.80 -25.46
N VAL A 137 12.89 -22.66 -26.15
CA VAL A 137 14.13 -22.05 -25.63
C VAL A 137 13.96 -20.54 -25.47
N MET A 138 13.15 -19.92 -26.31
CA MET A 138 12.91 -18.47 -26.29
C MET A 138 12.37 -17.99 -24.94
N PRO A 139 11.25 -18.48 -24.40
CA PRO A 139 10.69 -18.02 -23.14
C PRO A 139 11.44 -18.54 -21.90
N LEU A 140 12.11 -19.72 -22.00
CA LEU A 140 12.74 -20.35 -20.85
C LEU A 140 14.18 -19.91 -20.61
N VAL A 141 14.91 -19.54 -21.66
CA VAL A 141 16.35 -19.24 -21.58
C VAL A 141 16.66 -17.85 -22.11
N ILE A 142 16.32 -17.55 -23.37
CA ILE A 142 16.79 -16.33 -24.04
C ILE A 142 16.15 -15.08 -23.42
N CYS A 143 14.84 -15.07 -23.24
CA CYS A 143 14.14 -13.93 -22.65
C CYS A 143 14.60 -13.63 -21.22
N PRO A 144 14.65 -14.62 -20.28
CA PRO A 144 15.17 -14.38 -18.94
C PRO A 144 16.64 -13.95 -18.93
N LEU A 145 17.48 -14.55 -19.76
CA LEU A 145 18.91 -14.18 -19.80
C LEU A 145 19.12 -12.73 -20.23
N ILE A 146 18.48 -12.29 -21.31
CA ILE A 146 18.58 -10.91 -21.80
C ILE A 146 18.00 -9.94 -20.77
N ALA A 147 16.82 -10.22 -20.26
CA ALA A 147 16.15 -9.31 -19.33
C ALA A 147 16.90 -9.20 -18.00
N THR A 148 17.34 -10.32 -17.43
CA THR A 148 18.13 -10.32 -16.18
C THR A 148 19.50 -9.68 -16.40
N GLY A 149 20.17 -9.94 -17.54
CA GLY A 149 21.44 -9.31 -17.88
C GLY A 149 21.34 -7.81 -17.99
N LEU A 150 20.28 -7.29 -18.67
CA LEU A 150 20.03 -5.86 -18.76
C LEU A 150 19.68 -5.24 -17.40
N VAL A 151 18.86 -5.91 -16.60
CA VAL A 151 18.57 -5.48 -15.22
C VAL A 151 19.86 -5.43 -14.39
N ALA A 152 20.71 -6.43 -14.46
CA ALA A 152 21.97 -6.46 -13.71
C ALA A 152 22.89 -5.29 -14.07
N ILE A 153 23.04 -5.01 -15.36
CA ILE A 153 23.88 -3.90 -15.83
C ILE A 153 23.26 -2.55 -15.48
N ILE A 154 21.99 -2.34 -15.85
CA ILE A 154 21.35 -1.03 -15.72
C ILE A 154 21.06 -0.72 -14.25
N MET A 155 20.43 -1.65 -13.53
CA MET A 155 20.03 -1.42 -12.13
C MET A 155 21.18 -1.66 -11.16
N GLY A 156 22.03 -2.68 -11.41
CA GLY A 156 23.11 -3.02 -10.48
C GLY A 156 24.33 -2.11 -10.61
N VAL A 157 24.65 -1.63 -11.82
CA VAL A 157 25.88 -0.86 -12.06
C VAL A 157 25.59 0.62 -12.34
N ILE A 158 24.67 0.91 -13.27
CA ILE A 158 24.48 2.29 -13.77
C ILE A 158 23.56 3.11 -12.86
N LEU A 159 22.40 2.56 -12.50
CA LEU A 159 21.34 3.31 -11.81
C LEU A 159 21.31 3.08 -10.29
N ALA A 160 22.06 2.13 -9.75
CA ALA A 160 22.05 1.83 -8.31
C ALA A 160 22.30 3.09 -7.46
N THR A 161 23.44 3.76 -7.67
CA THR A 161 23.83 4.95 -6.89
C THR A 161 22.91 6.15 -7.10
N PRO A 162 22.59 6.59 -8.34
CA PRO A 162 21.72 7.76 -8.53
C PRO A 162 20.30 7.51 -8.03
N LEU A 163 19.73 6.32 -8.22
CA LEU A 163 18.39 6.01 -7.73
C LEU A 163 18.36 5.92 -6.19
N ALA A 164 19.41 5.33 -5.58
CA ALA A 164 19.53 5.30 -4.13
C ALA A 164 19.58 6.71 -3.54
N ALA A 165 20.35 7.62 -4.16
CA ALA A 165 20.44 9.01 -3.72
C ALA A 165 19.08 9.73 -3.80
N ILE A 166 18.38 9.58 -4.93
CA ILE A 166 17.04 10.17 -5.12
C ILE A 166 16.04 9.58 -4.11
N ASN A 167 16.02 8.26 -3.96
CA ASN A 167 15.12 7.59 -3.04
C ASN A 167 15.38 8.00 -1.59
N THR A 168 16.63 8.00 -1.15
CA THR A 168 17.02 8.42 0.20
C THR A 168 16.63 9.87 0.46
N TRP A 169 16.83 10.76 -0.52
CA TRP A 169 16.41 12.16 -0.40
C TRP A 169 14.88 12.27 -0.24
N LEU A 170 14.10 11.56 -1.08
CA LEU A 170 12.64 11.54 -0.99
C LEU A 170 12.15 10.97 0.35
N VAL A 171 12.70 9.82 0.77
CA VAL A 171 12.36 9.18 2.05
C VAL A 171 12.66 10.13 3.22
N ASN A 172 13.83 10.75 3.26
CA ASN A 172 14.20 11.67 4.32
C ASN A 172 13.31 12.92 4.32
N TRP A 173 12.98 13.46 3.14
CA TRP A 173 12.08 14.61 3.03
C TRP A 173 10.67 14.29 3.55
N ILE A 174 10.09 13.15 3.14
CA ILE A 174 8.77 12.73 3.61
C ILE A 174 8.81 12.38 5.10
N SER A 175 9.86 11.70 5.58
CA SER A 175 10.02 11.38 7.00
C SER A 175 10.11 12.64 7.85
N SER A 176 10.80 13.67 7.38
CA SER A 176 10.84 14.97 8.08
C SER A 176 9.46 15.64 8.15
N MET A 177 8.64 15.51 7.10
CA MET A 177 7.24 15.95 7.13
C MET A 177 6.41 15.15 8.15
N CYS A 178 6.65 13.84 8.27
CA CYS A 178 5.97 12.99 9.24
C CYS A 178 6.36 13.27 10.69
N GLN A 179 7.52 13.86 10.96
CA GLN A 179 7.96 14.22 12.30
C GLN A 179 7.45 15.61 12.77
N ASN A 180 7.13 16.49 11.83
CA ASN A 180 6.63 17.82 12.14
C ASN A 180 5.10 17.83 12.22
N GLN A 181 4.55 18.17 13.39
CA GLN A 181 3.11 18.15 13.64
C GLN A 181 2.30 19.03 12.67
N SER A 182 2.82 20.21 12.32
CA SER A 182 2.15 21.11 11.36
C SER A 182 2.07 20.49 9.97
N SER A 183 3.15 19.84 9.50
CA SER A 183 3.19 19.18 8.20
C SER A 183 2.32 17.90 8.18
N GLN A 184 2.29 17.16 9.29
CA GLN A 184 1.38 16.01 9.46
C GLN A 184 -0.07 16.45 9.37
N LEU A 185 -0.44 17.57 10.00
CA LEU A 185 -1.79 18.11 9.95
C LEU A 185 -2.21 18.44 8.51
N VAL A 186 -1.34 19.12 7.75
CA VAL A 186 -1.60 19.45 6.34
C VAL A 186 -1.74 18.19 5.51
N MET A 187 -0.85 17.21 5.69
CA MET A 187 -0.90 15.92 5.01
C MET A 187 -2.20 15.16 5.33
N ALA A 188 -2.60 15.12 6.59
CA ALA A 188 -3.83 14.48 7.04
C ALA A 188 -5.07 15.12 6.40
N LEU A 189 -5.16 16.46 6.38
CA LEU A 189 -6.25 17.19 5.73
C LEU A 189 -6.35 16.87 4.25
N ILE A 190 -5.22 16.89 3.52
CA ILE A 190 -5.18 16.63 2.09
C ILE A 190 -5.56 15.19 1.79
N LEU A 191 -4.93 14.20 2.45
CA LEU A 191 -5.21 12.79 2.22
C LEU A 191 -6.65 12.42 2.60
N GLY A 192 -7.15 12.94 3.72
CA GLY A 192 -8.55 12.75 4.12
C GLY A 192 -9.53 13.26 3.07
N ALA A 193 -9.32 14.48 2.58
CA ALA A 193 -10.16 15.06 1.52
C ALA A 193 -10.07 14.27 0.21
N MET A 194 -8.88 13.86 -0.22
CA MET A 194 -8.67 13.09 -1.46
C MET A 194 -9.40 11.74 -1.41
N ILE A 195 -9.28 11.01 -0.30
CA ILE A 195 -9.94 9.69 -0.14
C ILE A 195 -11.46 9.81 -0.22
N ALA A 196 -12.04 10.83 0.38
CA ALA A 196 -13.50 11.00 0.43
C ALA A 196 -14.09 11.78 -0.76
N SER A 197 -13.26 12.27 -1.68
CA SER A 197 -13.71 13.09 -2.82
C SER A 197 -14.53 12.31 -3.84
N ASP A 198 -14.05 11.15 -4.25
CA ASP A 198 -14.66 10.31 -5.28
C ASP A 198 -14.84 8.83 -4.85
N MET A 199 -14.59 8.52 -3.57
CA MET A 199 -14.92 7.26 -2.87
C MET A 199 -14.66 5.98 -3.66
N GLY A 200 -13.44 5.84 -4.17
CA GLY A 200 -12.99 4.71 -5.01
C GLY A 200 -12.67 5.11 -6.45
N GLY A 201 -12.85 6.38 -6.80
CA GLY A 201 -12.50 6.95 -8.09
C GLY A 201 -10.99 7.27 -8.24
N PRO A 202 -10.62 8.03 -9.29
CA PRO A 202 -9.21 8.31 -9.60
C PRO A 202 -8.44 9.05 -8.53
N ILE A 203 -9.08 9.98 -7.80
CA ILE A 203 -8.42 10.79 -6.76
C ILE A 203 -8.15 9.94 -5.52
N ASN A 204 -9.16 9.20 -5.05
CA ASN A 204 -9.03 8.23 -3.97
C ASN A 204 -7.92 7.22 -4.27
N LYS A 205 -7.96 6.59 -5.45
CA LYS A 205 -6.94 5.62 -5.86
C LYS A 205 -5.54 6.21 -5.94
N SER A 206 -5.41 7.47 -6.32
CA SER A 206 -4.09 8.15 -6.38
C SER A 206 -3.52 8.36 -4.97
N ALA A 207 -4.32 8.82 -4.01
CA ALA A 207 -3.89 8.95 -2.61
C ALA A 207 -3.52 7.59 -2.00
N TRP A 208 -4.36 6.58 -2.22
CA TRP A 208 -4.13 5.22 -1.74
C TRP A 208 -2.87 4.57 -2.35
N MET A 209 -2.62 4.77 -3.65
CA MET A 209 -1.40 4.30 -4.33
C MET A 209 -0.15 4.99 -3.79
N ALA A 210 -0.21 6.30 -3.55
CA ALA A 210 0.90 7.04 -2.96
C ALA A 210 1.23 6.52 -1.56
N GLY A 211 0.20 6.29 -0.73
CA GLY A 211 0.39 5.69 0.59
C GLY A 211 1.04 4.30 0.53
N ASN A 212 0.59 3.44 -0.39
CA ASN A 212 1.17 2.10 -0.56
C ASN A 212 2.62 2.14 -1.07
N ALA A 213 2.96 3.10 -1.94
CA ALA A 213 4.34 3.31 -2.36
C ALA A 213 5.23 3.71 -1.17
N LEU A 214 4.75 4.60 -0.30
CA LEU A 214 5.45 5.00 0.92
C LEU A 214 5.58 3.86 1.93
N MET A 215 4.56 2.99 2.02
CA MET A 215 4.64 1.77 2.84
C MET A 215 5.78 0.85 2.41
N ALA A 216 6.01 0.71 1.09
CA ALA A 216 7.12 -0.07 0.56
C ALA A 216 8.50 0.51 0.94
N GLU A 217 8.56 1.79 1.28
CA GLU A 217 9.75 2.49 1.79
C GLU A 217 9.84 2.51 3.33
N GLY A 218 8.93 1.84 4.02
CA GLY A 218 8.88 1.83 5.49
C GLY A 218 8.26 3.08 6.12
N ILE A 219 7.60 3.93 5.32
CA ILE A 219 6.90 5.13 5.80
C ILE A 219 5.42 4.82 5.94
N TYR A 220 4.95 4.58 7.16
CA TYR A 220 3.59 4.12 7.42
C TYR A 220 2.62 5.24 7.80
N GLN A 221 3.12 6.40 8.23
CA GLN A 221 2.32 7.53 8.73
C GLN A 221 1.22 8.00 7.79
N PRO A 222 1.43 8.18 6.46
CA PRO A 222 0.37 8.60 5.55
C PRO A 222 -0.79 7.61 5.48
N ASN A 223 -0.48 6.31 5.61
CA ASN A 223 -1.50 5.25 5.57
C ASN A 223 -2.39 5.20 6.81
N VAL A 224 -1.94 5.70 7.97
CA VAL A 224 -2.81 5.91 9.13
C VAL A 224 -3.97 6.84 8.77
N PHE A 225 -3.68 7.96 8.11
CA PHE A 225 -4.69 8.92 7.68
C PHE A 225 -5.57 8.37 6.56
N ILE A 226 -4.99 7.68 5.57
CA ILE A 226 -5.69 7.07 4.46
C ILE A 226 -6.68 6.01 4.95
N ASN A 227 -6.26 5.10 5.82
CA ASN A 227 -7.11 4.03 6.35
C ASN A 227 -8.27 4.59 7.19
N ALA A 228 -8.01 5.59 8.02
CA ALA A 228 -9.06 6.26 8.76
C ALA A 228 -10.07 6.93 7.81
N ALA A 229 -9.58 7.67 6.80
CA ALA A 229 -10.43 8.34 5.82
C ALA A 229 -11.29 7.38 4.99
N ILE A 230 -10.77 6.19 4.66
CA ILE A 230 -11.53 5.16 3.93
C ILE A 230 -12.75 4.69 4.71
N CYS A 231 -12.64 4.53 6.03
CA CYS A 231 -13.70 4.02 6.88
C CYS A 231 -14.78 5.09 7.17
N MET A 232 -14.43 6.38 7.17
CA MET A 232 -15.30 7.45 7.65
C MET A 232 -16.59 7.62 6.84
N PRO A 233 -16.60 7.78 5.50
CA PRO A 233 -17.82 8.00 4.75
C PRO A 233 -18.86 6.85 4.90
N PRO A 234 -18.50 5.57 4.69
CA PRO A 234 -19.48 4.49 4.84
C PRO A 234 -20.01 4.37 6.26
N LEU A 235 -19.16 4.50 7.29
CA LEU A 235 -19.60 4.47 8.69
C LEU A 235 -20.48 5.66 9.04
N ALA A 236 -20.18 6.85 8.53
CA ALA A 236 -21.01 8.03 8.76
C ALA A 236 -22.44 7.83 8.20
N TYR A 237 -22.59 7.29 6.99
CA TYR A 237 -23.91 6.97 6.44
C TYR A 237 -24.57 5.80 7.16
N ALA A 238 -23.84 4.77 7.57
CA ALA A 238 -24.37 3.70 8.41
C ALA A 238 -25.00 4.28 9.70
N ILE A 239 -24.26 5.12 10.41
CA ILE A 239 -24.73 5.80 11.64
C ILE A 239 -25.92 6.70 11.34
N ALA A 240 -25.88 7.50 10.28
CA ALA A 240 -26.96 8.41 9.89
C ALA A 240 -28.30 7.68 9.66
N THR A 241 -28.24 6.49 9.00
CA THR A 241 -29.46 5.68 8.75
C THR A 241 -30.05 5.09 10.02
N VAL A 242 -29.26 4.88 11.07
CA VAL A 242 -29.74 4.44 12.39
C VAL A 242 -30.36 5.61 13.15
N ILE A 243 -29.62 6.74 13.27
CA ILE A 243 -30.05 7.90 14.07
C ILE A 243 -31.28 8.58 13.45
N ARG A 244 -31.31 8.74 12.14
CA ARG A 244 -32.38 9.45 11.41
C ARG A 244 -33.26 8.51 10.55
N LYS A 245 -33.54 7.31 11.07
CA LYS A 245 -34.24 6.23 10.37
C LYS A 245 -35.48 6.68 9.59
N LYS A 246 -36.25 7.63 10.12
CA LYS A 246 -37.50 8.17 9.48
C LYS A 246 -37.21 9.02 8.21
N ARG A 247 -35.99 9.51 8.02
CA ARG A 247 -35.59 10.35 6.87
C ARG A 247 -35.05 9.56 5.69
N PHE A 248 -34.80 8.27 5.86
CA PHE A 248 -34.25 7.38 4.82
C PHE A 248 -35.34 6.40 4.36
N SER A 249 -35.38 6.14 3.03
CA SER A 249 -36.23 5.08 2.47
C SER A 249 -35.81 3.70 2.99
N ALA A 250 -36.62 2.68 2.79
CA ALA A 250 -36.32 1.32 3.18
C ALA A 250 -35.01 0.82 2.52
N GLU A 251 -34.84 1.13 1.23
CA GLU A 251 -33.66 0.80 0.44
C GLU A 251 -32.38 1.41 1.02
N PHE A 252 -32.39 2.72 1.31
CA PHE A 252 -31.22 3.37 1.94
C PHE A 252 -30.92 2.85 3.34
N ARG A 253 -31.92 2.39 4.08
CA ARG A 253 -31.67 1.75 5.39
C ARG A 253 -31.01 0.39 5.26
N GLU A 254 -31.35 -0.39 4.24
CA GLU A 254 -30.65 -1.66 3.97
C GLU A 254 -29.22 -1.41 3.48
N THR A 255 -29.02 -0.45 2.58
CA THR A 255 -27.69 0.00 2.17
C THR A 255 -26.86 0.49 3.38
N GLY A 256 -27.49 1.21 4.32
CA GLY A 256 -26.85 1.64 5.56
C GLY A 256 -26.41 0.49 6.46
N LYS A 257 -27.14 -0.63 6.49
CA LYS A 257 -26.73 -1.82 7.21
C LYS A 257 -25.47 -2.46 6.58
N SER A 258 -25.43 -2.56 5.24
CA SER A 258 -24.23 -3.08 4.56
C SER A 258 -23.02 -2.17 4.71
N ASN A 259 -23.21 -0.87 4.89
CA ASN A 259 -22.15 0.10 5.12
C ASN A 259 -21.40 -0.09 6.44
N TRP A 260 -22.02 -0.71 7.45
CA TRP A 260 -21.30 -1.14 8.65
C TRP A 260 -20.18 -2.11 8.26
N ALA A 261 -20.50 -3.18 7.53
CA ALA A 261 -19.50 -4.15 7.08
C ALA A 261 -18.47 -3.50 6.16
N MET A 262 -18.89 -2.68 5.19
CA MET A 262 -17.99 -2.00 4.25
C MET A 262 -17.04 -1.03 4.98
N GLY A 263 -17.55 -0.23 5.92
CA GLY A 263 -16.72 0.66 6.72
C GLY A 263 -15.75 -0.07 7.63
N PHE A 264 -16.15 -1.20 8.22
CA PHE A 264 -15.26 -2.03 9.03
C PHE A 264 -14.15 -2.68 8.21
N VAL A 265 -14.45 -3.13 6.99
CA VAL A 265 -13.45 -3.75 6.09
C VAL A 265 -12.58 -2.72 5.38
N GLY A 266 -13.01 -1.46 5.32
CA GLY A 266 -12.27 -0.38 4.64
C GLY A 266 -12.62 -0.29 3.14
N ILE A 267 -13.92 -0.28 2.83
CA ILE A 267 -14.46 -0.14 1.47
C ILE A 267 -15.22 1.17 1.39
N THR A 268 -14.63 2.18 0.75
CA THR A 268 -15.19 3.54 0.64
C THR A 268 -16.45 3.58 -0.23
N GLU A 269 -16.54 2.69 -1.20
CA GLU A 269 -17.61 2.63 -2.22
C GLU A 269 -19.01 2.47 -1.62
N GLY A 270 -19.12 1.96 -0.40
CA GLY A 270 -20.40 1.89 0.31
C GLY A 270 -21.09 3.25 0.50
N ALA A 271 -20.34 4.34 0.48
CA ALA A 271 -20.88 5.71 0.59
C ALA A 271 -21.44 6.25 -0.74
N ILE A 272 -21.11 5.64 -1.89
CA ILE A 272 -21.47 6.15 -3.22
C ILE A 272 -22.98 6.31 -3.39
N PRO A 273 -23.85 5.31 -3.09
CA PRO A 273 -25.29 5.44 -3.30
C PRO A 273 -25.90 6.65 -2.57
N PHE A 274 -25.42 6.93 -1.36
CA PHE A 274 -25.88 8.08 -0.59
C PHE A 274 -25.42 9.40 -1.21
N THR A 275 -24.14 9.46 -1.58
CA THR A 275 -23.51 10.67 -2.12
C THR A 275 -24.11 11.09 -3.45
N LEU A 276 -24.50 10.13 -4.31
CA LEU A 276 -25.11 10.39 -5.61
C LEU A 276 -26.52 10.99 -5.52
N VAL A 277 -27.17 10.98 -4.36
CA VAL A 277 -28.47 11.64 -4.19
C VAL A 277 -28.37 13.16 -4.39
N LYS A 278 -27.31 13.79 -3.88
CA LYS A 278 -27.02 15.23 -4.03
C LYS A 278 -25.52 15.47 -4.05
N PRO A 279 -24.81 15.08 -5.13
CA PRO A 279 -23.35 15.05 -5.15
C PRO A 279 -22.71 16.41 -4.90
N GLN A 280 -23.31 17.52 -5.38
CA GLN A 280 -22.78 18.87 -5.17
C GLN A 280 -22.68 19.30 -3.69
N PHE A 281 -23.47 18.70 -2.81
CA PHE A 281 -23.43 18.97 -1.36
C PHE A 281 -22.71 17.86 -0.60
N LEU A 282 -22.94 16.60 -0.96
CA LEU A 282 -22.46 15.46 -0.18
C LEU A 282 -20.99 15.13 -0.44
N ILE A 283 -20.46 15.41 -1.64
CA ILE A 283 -19.02 15.26 -1.89
C ILE A 283 -18.20 16.23 -1.00
N PRO A 284 -18.47 17.55 -1.00
CA PRO A 284 -17.77 18.47 -0.09
C PRO A 284 -17.92 18.09 1.39
N ILE A 285 -19.09 17.63 1.81
CA ILE A 285 -19.33 17.19 3.20
C ILE A 285 -18.47 15.97 3.54
N ASN A 286 -18.41 14.98 2.67
CA ASN A 286 -17.58 13.80 2.86
C ASN A 286 -16.09 14.18 2.93
N MET A 287 -15.62 15.03 1.99
CA MET A 287 -14.24 15.53 1.98
C MET A 287 -13.89 16.27 3.28
N PHE A 288 -14.76 17.17 3.71
CA PHE A 288 -14.56 17.97 4.91
C PHE A 288 -14.60 17.11 6.17
N GLY A 289 -15.57 16.19 6.26
CA GLY A 289 -15.68 15.26 7.39
C GLY A 289 -14.46 14.33 7.51
N ALA A 290 -14.01 13.76 6.41
CA ALA A 290 -12.81 12.91 6.41
C ALA A 290 -11.52 13.72 6.70
N ALA A 291 -11.39 14.92 6.13
CA ALA A 291 -10.26 15.81 6.41
C ALA A 291 -10.17 16.18 7.89
N ILE A 292 -11.29 16.57 8.51
CA ILE A 292 -11.33 16.86 9.95
C ILE A 292 -10.99 15.62 10.78
N GLY A 293 -11.57 14.45 10.44
CA GLY A 293 -11.32 13.23 11.18
C GLY A 293 -9.85 12.82 11.15
N THR A 294 -9.20 12.90 9.98
CA THR A 294 -7.76 12.64 9.86
C THR A 294 -6.89 13.71 10.55
N ALA A 295 -7.32 14.98 10.51
CA ALA A 295 -6.66 16.06 11.24
C ALA A 295 -6.70 15.84 12.76
N VAL A 296 -7.82 15.34 13.30
CA VAL A 296 -7.91 14.98 14.73
C VAL A 296 -6.91 13.89 15.07
N ILE A 297 -6.74 12.87 14.23
CA ILE A 297 -5.71 11.83 14.45
C ILE A 297 -4.31 12.43 14.49
N ALA A 298 -4.00 13.36 13.56
CA ALA A 298 -2.71 14.04 13.54
C ALA A 298 -2.48 14.91 14.79
N LEU A 299 -3.51 15.62 15.26
CA LEU A 299 -3.44 16.46 16.46
C LEU A 299 -3.29 15.64 17.74
N LEU A 300 -3.91 14.45 17.81
CA LEU A 300 -3.76 13.52 18.92
C LEU A 300 -2.43 12.75 18.89
N GLY A 301 -1.56 13.03 17.91
CA GLY A 301 -0.24 12.41 17.80
C GLY A 301 -0.28 10.97 17.35
N GLY A 302 -1.32 10.55 16.61
CA GLY A 302 -1.41 9.21 16.05
C GLY A 302 -0.22 8.88 15.15
N LYS A 303 0.59 7.86 15.51
CA LYS A 303 1.78 7.43 14.78
C LYS A 303 1.58 6.04 14.20
N GLY A 304 2.07 5.82 12.99
CA GLY A 304 2.13 4.52 12.35
C GLY A 304 3.54 3.94 12.40
N ASP A 305 3.78 2.94 13.24
CA ASP A 305 5.09 2.30 13.40
C ASP A 305 5.14 0.90 12.77
N ILE A 306 4.01 0.39 12.33
CA ILE A 306 3.92 -0.87 11.59
C ILE A 306 3.05 -0.68 10.35
N PRO A 307 3.21 -1.53 9.33
CA PRO A 307 2.36 -1.47 8.14
C PRO A 307 0.88 -1.52 8.54
N PRO A 308 0.10 -0.51 8.17
CA PRO A 308 -1.31 -0.46 8.53
C PRO A 308 -2.10 -1.53 7.81
N VAL A 309 -2.95 -2.20 8.54
CA VAL A 309 -3.96 -3.13 8.02
C VAL A 309 -5.18 -2.30 7.58
N GLY A 310 -5.74 -2.61 6.41
CA GLY A 310 -6.92 -1.90 5.90
C GLY A 310 -8.14 -2.02 6.80
N GLY A 311 -9.02 -1.02 6.73
CA GLY A 311 -10.25 -0.99 7.51
C GLY A 311 -10.06 -0.55 8.96
N ILE A 312 -11.08 -0.81 9.78
CA ILE A 312 -11.06 -0.43 11.21
C ILE A 312 -9.94 -1.13 11.96
N TYR A 313 -9.48 -2.29 11.48
CA TYR A 313 -8.32 -3.03 12.05
C TYR A 313 -7.03 -2.21 12.01
N GLY A 314 -6.99 -1.16 11.20
CA GLY A 314 -5.86 -0.22 11.12
C GLY A 314 -5.51 0.43 12.45
N PHE A 315 -6.40 0.44 13.47
CA PHE A 315 -6.07 0.95 14.80
C PHE A 315 -4.93 0.18 15.46
N VAL A 316 -4.74 -1.10 15.11
CA VAL A 316 -3.65 -1.95 15.64
C VAL A 316 -2.28 -1.43 15.19
N SER A 317 -2.21 -0.71 14.08
CA SER A 317 -0.98 -0.13 13.55
C SER A 317 -0.67 1.28 14.08
N VAL A 318 -1.56 1.85 14.90
CA VAL A 318 -1.40 3.19 15.48
C VAL A 318 -0.92 3.06 16.93
N THR A 319 0.29 3.53 17.22
CA THR A 319 0.97 3.29 18.50
C THR A 319 0.86 4.42 19.50
N HIS A 320 0.43 5.62 19.10
CA HIS A 320 0.27 6.77 20.00
C HIS A 320 -1.04 7.52 19.71
N GLY A 321 -1.62 8.11 20.73
CA GLY A 321 -2.63 9.17 20.67
C GLY A 321 -4.07 8.77 20.34
N CYS A 322 -4.35 7.57 19.85
CA CYS A 322 -5.71 7.17 19.46
C CYS A 322 -6.11 5.76 19.90
N CYS A 323 -5.28 5.04 20.60
CA CYS A 323 -5.67 3.74 21.14
C CYS A 323 -6.33 3.96 22.50
N LEU A 324 -7.63 3.70 22.60
CA LEU A 324 -8.40 3.66 23.86
C LEU A 324 -7.84 2.66 24.90
N LEU A 325 -6.75 1.97 24.58
CA LEU A 325 -6.08 0.98 25.42
C LEU A 325 -4.71 1.42 25.94
N TYR A 326 -4.24 2.64 25.62
CA TYR A 326 -2.98 3.15 26.13
C TYR A 326 -3.20 4.44 26.93
N THR A 327 -3.78 4.30 28.10
CA THR A 327 -3.62 5.26 29.20
C THR A 327 -2.82 4.58 30.29
N SER A 328 -1.51 4.61 30.19
CA SER A 328 -0.63 4.57 31.38
C SER A 328 0.76 5.02 30.97
N ASP A 329 1.10 6.20 31.46
CA ASP A 329 2.38 6.88 31.67
C ASP A 329 3.22 7.28 30.47
#